data_fc08aa75c4ce204a483b3b9fe1e6dafe
#
_entry.id   fc08aa75c4ce204a483b3b9fe1e6dafe
#
_cell.length_a   1.000
_cell.length_b   1.000
_cell.length_c   1.000
_cell.angle_alpha   90.00
_cell.angle_beta   90.00
_cell.angle_gamma   90.00
#
_symmetry.space_group_name_H-M   'P 1'
#
loop_
_entity.id
_entity.type
_entity.pdbx_description
1 polymer ?
#
loop_
_entity_poly.entity_id
_entity_poly.type
_entity_poly.pdbx_seq_one_letter_code
_entity_poly.pdbx_strand_id
1 'polypeptide(L)'
;MKLSEFIELSQEEKRAAVLKEGVAIAKRELLTTMVFLFQLPGFYVETYCSKESKAIVEYRVYHQVGQLTTYLDAISLEDLLKE
;
A
#
# COMPACT_ATOMS: atom_id res chain seq x y z
N MET A 1 11.95 -0.64 -9.56
CA MET A 1 12.46 -0.64 -8.18
C MET A 1 12.17 -1.98 -7.53
N LYS A 2 13.12 -2.50 -6.79
CA LYS A 2 12.92 -3.75 -6.05
C LYS A 2 12.43 -3.44 -4.64
N LEU A 3 11.78 -4.43 -4.01
CA LEU A 3 11.29 -4.27 -2.64
C LEU A 3 12.43 -3.92 -1.67
N SER A 4 13.59 -4.55 -1.83
CA SER A 4 14.74 -4.25 -0.97
C SER A 4 15.22 -2.82 -1.11
N GLU A 5 15.13 -2.27 -2.30
CA GLU A 5 15.49 -0.86 -2.53
C GLU A 5 14.49 0.06 -1.86
N PHE A 6 13.20 -0.29 -1.94
CA PHE A 6 12.15 0.52 -1.33
C PHE A 6 12.31 0.60 0.19
N ILE A 7 12.64 -0.52 0.82
CA ILE A 7 12.80 -0.58 2.28
C ILE A 7 13.90 0.37 2.76
N GLU A 8 14.93 0.58 1.94
CA GLU A 8 16.06 1.44 2.30
C GLU A 8 15.81 2.93 2.09
N LEU A 9 14.71 3.29 1.43
CA LEU A 9 14.42 4.69 1.17
C LEU A 9 14.01 5.43 2.44
N SER A 10 14.23 6.75 2.45
CA SER A 10 13.72 7.62 3.51
C SER A 10 12.21 7.70 3.41
N GLN A 11 11.55 8.26 4.41
CA GLN A 11 10.09 8.42 4.39
C GLN A 11 9.62 9.25 3.20
N GLU A 12 10.34 10.34 2.90
CA GLU A 12 10.00 11.19 1.75
C GLU A 12 10.21 10.47 0.43
N GLU A 13 11.28 9.70 0.33
CA GLU A 13 11.57 8.93 -0.87
C GLU A 13 10.56 7.82 -1.08
N LYS A 14 10.13 7.17 0.00
CA LYS A 14 9.07 6.15 -0.07
C LYS A 14 7.77 6.75 -0.58
N ARG A 15 7.41 7.92 -0.06
CA ARG A 15 6.20 8.60 -0.49
C ARG A 15 6.28 8.94 -1.99
N ALA A 16 7.40 9.48 -2.42
CA ALA A 16 7.60 9.82 -3.82
C ALA A 16 7.53 8.60 -4.73
N ALA A 17 8.14 7.48 -4.30
CA ALA A 17 8.13 6.24 -5.08
C ALA A 17 6.70 5.69 -5.21
N VAL A 18 5.93 5.69 -4.13
CA VAL A 18 4.54 5.22 -4.16
C VAL A 18 3.69 6.08 -5.08
N LEU A 19 3.85 7.39 -5.03
CA LEU A 19 3.07 8.30 -5.86
C LEU A 19 3.46 8.22 -7.33
N LYS A 20 4.73 7.94 -7.60
CA LYS A 20 5.22 7.88 -8.99
C LYS A 20 4.98 6.54 -9.64
N GLU A 21 5.24 5.44 -8.92
CA GLU A 21 5.21 4.10 -9.50
C GLU A 21 4.04 3.25 -9.03
N GLY A 22 3.37 3.65 -7.96
CA GLY A 22 2.30 2.86 -7.38
C GLY A 22 0.95 3.15 -7.98
N VAL A 23 0.11 2.12 -8.01
CA VAL A 23 -1.30 2.26 -8.41
C VAL A 23 -2.13 1.87 -7.20
N ALA A 24 -3.00 2.77 -6.76
CA ALA A 24 -3.87 2.49 -5.62
C ALA A 24 -4.91 1.45 -6.03
N ILE A 25 -4.92 0.31 -5.36
CA ILE A 25 -5.83 -0.80 -5.69
C ILE A 25 -6.85 -1.10 -4.61
N ALA A 26 -6.63 -0.61 -3.39
CA ALA A 26 -7.54 -0.87 -2.28
C ALA A 26 -7.34 0.16 -1.17
N LYS A 27 -8.35 0.25 -0.32
CA LYS A 27 -8.24 1.05 0.90
C LYS A 27 -9.07 0.39 1.99
N ARG A 28 -8.69 0.65 3.23
CA ARG A 28 -9.51 0.26 4.38
C ARG A 28 -9.42 1.35 5.44
N GLU A 29 -10.48 1.45 6.21
CA GLU A 29 -10.56 2.49 7.24
C GLU A 29 -10.41 1.85 8.61
N LEU A 30 -9.50 2.38 9.40
CA LEU A 30 -9.35 2.05 10.81
C LEU A 30 -9.90 3.21 11.63
N LEU A 31 -9.97 3.04 12.93
CA LEU A 31 -10.56 4.07 13.79
C LEU A 31 -9.90 5.45 13.62
N THR A 32 -8.58 5.49 13.65
CA THR A 32 -7.82 6.73 13.55
C THR A 32 -6.94 6.85 12.31
N THR A 33 -7.00 5.86 11.44
CA THR A 33 -6.05 5.74 10.32
C THR A 33 -6.77 5.28 9.06
N MET A 34 -6.38 5.85 7.93
CA MET A 34 -6.78 5.33 6.62
C MET A 34 -5.60 4.57 6.04
N VAL A 35 -5.86 3.37 5.55
CA VAL A 35 -4.82 2.52 4.96
C VAL A 35 -5.09 2.44 3.46
N PHE A 36 -4.10 2.78 2.66
CA PHE A 36 -4.17 2.65 1.21
C PHE A 36 -3.19 1.60 0.74
N LEU A 37 -3.66 0.71 -0.10
CA LEU A 37 -2.82 -0.33 -0.69
C LEU A 37 -2.46 0.06 -2.10
N PHE A 38 -1.16 0.08 -2.37
CA PHE A 38 -0.62 0.40 -3.69
C PHE A 38 0.08 -0.81 -4.28
N GLN A 39 -0.09 -1.02 -5.57
CA GLN A 39 0.65 -2.03 -6.30
C GLN A 39 1.80 -1.32 -7.01
N LEU A 40 3.02 -1.79 -6.75
CA LEU A 40 4.23 -1.36 -7.46
C LEU A 40 4.74 -2.54 -8.29
N PRO A 41 5.65 -2.30 -9.26
CA PRO A 41 6.22 -3.42 -10.01
C PRO A 41 6.93 -4.39 -9.08
N GLY A 42 6.38 -5.59 -8.94
CA GLY A 42 7.00 -6.67 -8.16
C GLY A 42 6.64 -6.73 -6.69
N PHE A 43 5.90 -5.78 -6.15
CA PHE A 43 5.51 -5.81 -4.74
C PHE A 43 4.35 -4.86 -4.45
N TYR A 44 3.86 -4.93 -3.21
CA TYR A 44 2.74 -4.09 -2.74
C TYR A 44 3.16 -3.28 -1.54
N VAL A 45 2.61 -2.08 -1.40
CA VAL A 45 2.90 -1.19 -0.28
C VAL A 45 1.60 -0.72 0.35
N GLU A 46 1.49 -0.87 1.66
CA GLU A 46 0.42 -0.24 2.43
C GLU A 46 0.93 1.06 3.03
N THR A 47 0.17 2.13 2.86
CA THR A 47 0.48 3.41 3.52
C THR A 47 -0.57 3.65 4.58
N TYR A 48 -0.12 3.87 5.81
CA TYR A 48 -0.98 4.17 6.95
C TYR A 48 -1.00 5.67 7.18
N CYS A 49 -2.14 6.30 6.88
CA CYS A 49 -2.28 7.76 6.98
C CYS A 49 -3.13 8.13 8.18
N SER A 50 -2.62 8.99 9.04
CA SER A 50 -3.38 9.51 10.16
C SER A 50 -4.56 10.33 9.65
N LYS A 51 -5.76 10.08 10.15
CA LYS A 51 -6.94 10.86 9.79
C LYS A 51 -6.83 12.30 10.29
N GLU A 52 -6.17 12.47 11.41
CA GLU A 52 -6.03 13.78 12.04
C GLU A 52 -5.02 14.66 11.30
N SER A 53 -3.80 14.18 11.13
CA SER A 53 -2.73 14.96 10.53
C SER A 53 -2.65 14.86 9.01
N LYS A 54 -3.29 13.83 8.44
CA LYS A 54 -3.22 13.52 7.00
C LYS A 54 -1.82 13.08 6.56
N ALA A 55 -0.94 12.82 7.50
CA ALA A 55 0.43 12.40 7.19
C ALA A 55 0.52 10.88 7.20
N ILE A 56 1.44 10.34 6.38
CA ILE A 56 1.71 8.91 6.38
C ILE A 56 2.60 8.61 7.58
N VAL A 57 2.13 7.74 8.46
CA VAL A 57 2.85 7.39 9.69
C VAL A 57 3.57 6.07 9.60
N GLU A 58 3.21 5.22 8.66
CA GLU A 58 3.83 3.90 8.53
C GLU A 58 3.71 3.40 7.09
N TYR A 59 4.71 2.62 6.66
CA TYR A 59 4.70 1.90 5.39
C TYR A 59 4.92 0.42 5.68
N ARG A 60 4.14 -0.45 5.02
CA ARG A 60 4.34 -1.89 5.10
C ARG A 60 4.43 -2.43 3.69
N VAL A 61 5.31 -3.40 3.47
CA VAL A 61 5.54 -3.97 2.15
C VAL A 61 5.22 -5.46 2.13
N TYR A 62 4.70 -5.91 0.99
CA TYR A 62 4.30 -7.30 0.80
C TYR A 62 4.75 -7.79 -0.57
N HIS A 63 5.20 -9.03 -0.65
CA HIS A 63 5.62 -9.64 -1.91
C HIS A 63 4.48 -10.28 -2.68
N GLN A 64 3.50 -10.84 -1.98
CA GLN A 64 2.52 -11.74 -2.56
C GLN A 64 1.10 -11.34 -2.15
N VAL A 65 0.17 -11.62 -3.09
CA VAL A 65 -1.24 -11.37 -2.85
C VAL A 65 -1.76 -12.13 -1.62
N GLY A 66 -1.22 -13.32 -1.35
CA GLY A 66 -1.61 -14.10 -0.18
C GLY A 66 -1.39 -13.39 1.14
N GLN A 67 -0.47 -12.43 1.19
CA GLN A 67 -0.22 -11.63 2.38
C GLN A 67 -1.25 -10.52 2.58
N LEU A 68 -2.13 -10.34 1.60
CA LEU A 68 -3.14 -9.29 1.59
C LEU A 68 -4.52 -9.78 1.99
N THR A 69 -4.58 -10.83 2.81
CA THR A 69 -5.86 -11.45 3.20
C THR A 69 -6.82 -10.47 3.86
N THR A 70 -6.31 -9.46 4.55
CA THR A 70 -7.13 -8.41 5.16
C THR A 70 -8.00 -7.68 4.13
N TYR A 71 -7.55 -7.62 2.88
CA TYR A 71 -8.25 -6.93 1.81
C TYR A 71 -9.20 -7.84 1.02
N LEU A 72 -9.06 -9.16 1.15
CA LEU A 72 -9.90 -10.08 0.40
C LEU A 72 -11.37 -9.99 0.78
N ASP A 73 -11.64 -9.54 2.00
CA ASP A 73 -13.02 -9.33 2.46
C ASP A 73 -13.59 -8.00 1.95
N ALA A 74 -12.73 -7.03 1.65
CA ALA A 74 -13.15 -5.70 1.20
C ALA A 74 -13.09 -5.52 -0.30
N ILE A 75 -12.29 -6.35 -0.99
CA ILE A 75 -12.11 -6.30 -2.43
C ILE A 75 -12.62 -7.61 -3.00
N SER A 76 -13.54 -7.55 -3.98
CA SER A 76 -13.99 -8.78 -4.61
C SER A 76 -12.84 -9.39 -5.39
N LEU A 77 -12.78 -10.73 -5.41
CA LEU A 77 -11.78 -11.44 -6.21
C LEU A 77 -11.87 -11.07 -7.68
N GLU A 78 -13.07 -10.75 -8.13
CA GLU A 78 -13.28 -10.31 -9.51
C GLU A 78 -12.47 -9.05 -9.83
N ASP A 79 -12.43 -8.10 -8.91
CA ASP A 79 -11.69 -6.86 -9.12
C ASP A 79 -10.19 -7.12 -9.22
N LEU A 80 -9.69 -8.09 -8.47
CA LEU A 80 -8.28 -8.46 -8.53
C LEU A 80 -7.94 -9.25 -9.78
N LEU A 81 -8.90 -10.01 -10.30
CA LEU A 81 -8.69 -10.88 -11.46
C LEU A 81 -8.98 -10.23 -12.80
N LYS A 82 -9.57 -9.06 -12.79
CA LYS A 82 -9.93 -8.32 -14.01
C LYS A 82 -8.73 -7.64 -14.69
N GLU A 83 -7.62 -7.71 -14.10
CA GLU A 83 -6.41 -7.10 -14.63
C GLU A 83 -5.95 -7.71 -15.96
#